data_b4bba503ef3e60f08bbdef2edf26127b
#
_entry.id   b4bba503ef3e60f08bbdef2edf26127b
#
_cell.length_a   1.000
_cell.length_b   1.000
_cell.length_c   1.000
_cell.angle_alpha   90.00
_cell.angle_beta   90.00
_cell.angle_gamma   90.00
#
_symmetry.space_group_name_H-M   'P 1'
#
loop_
_entity.id
_entity.type
_entity.pdbx_description
1 polymer ?
#
loop_
_entity_poly.entity_id
_entity_poly.type
_entity_poly.pdbx_seq_one_letter_code
_entity_poly.pdbx_strand_id
1 'polypeptide(L)'
;MKIGLFIPCYVDVVYPQVGVATYKLLKHLGLDVTYPLNQTCCGQPMANAGFEKQAIPLAEKFEDKFKEFDYVVAPSVSCTAFIKINYPRLLEGKHECTTSDKIMDVVEFLHDVIKVDHPLGTFPHKVSLHNSCHGVRELGLSSPSEEHVTPFNKIKDLLNLVEGIQVLEPERPDECCGFGGMFSVEETAVSTRMGLEKVRRHIATGAEYITGPDSSCLMHMQGVARKQGITDVQFIHVAQILAAGL
;
A
#
# COMPACT_ATOMS: atom_id res chain seq x y z
N MET A 1 -19.02 -3.34 -13.78
CA MET A 1 -17.84 -2.60 -13.27
C MET A 1 -16.59 -3.34 -13.71
N LYS A 2 -15.78 -2.72 -14.54
CA LYS A 2 -14.58 -3.28 -15.15
C LYS A 2 -13.35 -2.76 -14.40
N ILE A 3 -12.57 -3.64 -13.79
CA ILE A 3 -11.47 -3.28 -12.91
C ILE A 3 -10.13 -3.61 -13.59
N GLY A 4 -9.26 -2.62 -13.71
CA GLY A 4 -7.86 -2.80 -14.08
C GLY A 4 -7.00 -3.02 -12.84
N LEU A 5 -6.31 -4.17 -12.76
CA LEU A 5 -5.38 -4.42 -11.66
C LEU A 5 -3.99 -3.86 -12.03
N PHE A 6 -3.55 -2.85 -11.28
CA PHE A 6 -2.20 -2.32 -11.39
C PHE A 6 -1.30 -2.95 -10.33
N ILE A 7 -0.23 -3.64 -10.77
CA ILE A 7 0.76 -4.23 -9.88
C ILE A 7 2.05 -3.40 -9.96
N PRO A 8 2.35 -2.61 -8.92
CA PRO A 8 3.55 -1.77 -8.86
C PRO A 8 4.85 -2.56 -8.90
N CYS A 9 5.94 -1.92 -9.38
CA CYS A 9 7.23 -2.57 -9.61
C CYS A 9 7.81 -3.30 -8.39
N TYR A 10 7.72 -2.73 -7.19
CA TYR A 10 8.18 -3.42 -5.96
C TYR A 10 7.35 -4.69 -5.67
N VAL A 11 6.05 -4.64 -5.94
CA VAL A 11 5.18 -5.80 -5.78
C VAL A 11 5.51 -6.84 -6.84
N ASP A 12 5.61 -6.44 -8.10
CA ASP A 12 5.85 -7.35 -9.21
C ASP A 12 7.19 -8.10 -9.08
N VAL A 13 8.26 -7.38 -8.74
CA VAL A 13 9.63 -7.93 -8.73
C VAL A 13 10.01 -8.58 -7.39
N VAL A 14 9.60 -7.99 -6.26
CA VAL A 14 10.09 -8.41 -4.93
C VAL A 14 9.04 -9.20 -4.14
N TYR A 15 7.77 -8.86 -4.31
CA TYR A 15 6.65 -9.43 -3.55
C TYR A 15 5.49 -9.89 -4.43
N PRO A 16 5.73 -10.71 -5.48
CA PRO A 16 4.67 -11.09 -6.44
C PRO A 16 3.47 -11.77 -5.78
N GLN A 17 3.67 -12.41 -4.63
CA GLN A 17 2.61 -13.01 -3.83
C GLN A 17 1.54 -11.98 -3.37
N VAL A 18 1.90 -10.70 -3.22
CA VAL A 18 0.95 -9.62 -2.88
C VAL A 18 0.02 -9.35 -4.06
N GLY A 19 0.57 -9.28 -5.29
CA GLY A 19 -0.22 -9.13 -6.50
C GLY A 19 -1.17 -10.31 -6.74
N VAL A 20 -0.67 -11.53 -6.54
CA VAL A 20 -1.48 -12.76 -6.64
C VAL A 20 -2.59 -12.77 -5.60
N ALA A 21 -2.31 -12.42 -4.35
CA ALA A 21 -3.29 -12.33 -3.28
C ALA A 21 -4.38 -11.29 -3.60
N THR A 22 -3.98 -10.11 -4.08
CA THR A 22 -4.92 -9.06 -4.50
C THR A 22 -5.84 -9.55 -5.63
N TYR A 23 -5.28 -10.18 -6.66
CA TYR A 23 -6.08 -10.73 -7.76
C TYR A 23 -7.08 -11.79 -7.26
N LYS A 24 -6.62 -12.74 -6.45
CA LYS A 24 -7.48 -13.79 -5.88
C LYS A 24 -8.61 -13.20 -5.04
N LEU A 25 -8.30 -12.24 -4.18
CA LEU A 25 -9.29 -11.56 -3.32
C LEU A 25 -10.37 -10.88 -4.16
N LEU A 26 -9.99 -10.08 -5.15
CA LEU A 26 -10.94 -9.39 -6.01
C LEU A 26 -11.78 -10.38 -6.84
N LYS A 27 -11.19 -11.47 -7.33
CA LYS A 27 -11.93 -12.54 -8.05
C LYS A 27 -12.88 -13.31 -7.13
N HIS A 28 -12.49 -13.58 -5.90
CA HIS A 28 -13.33 -14.24 -4.90
C HIS A 28 -14.59 -13.43 -4.59
N LEU A 29 -14.47 -12.10 -4.59
CA LEU A 29 -15.60 -11.17 -4.45
C LEU A 29 -16.47 -11.04 -5.71
N GLY A 30 -16.23 -11.87 -6.74
CA GLY A 30 -17.03 -11.90 -7.97
C GLY A 30 -16.79 -10.73 -8.92
N LEU A 31 -15.70 -9.98 -8.75
CA LEU A 31 -15.41 -8.79 -9.53
C LEU A 31 -14.81 -9.12 -10.91
N ASP A 32 -15.12 -8.29 -11.91
CA ASP A 32 -14.56 -8.39 -13.27
C ASP A 32 -13.18 -7.71 -13.31
N VAL A 33 -12.14 -8.48 -12.98
CA VAL A 33 -10.76 -7.99 -12.85
C VAL A 33 -9.93 -8.44 -14.03
N THR A 34 -9.29 -7.48 -14.68
CA THR A 34 -8.30 -7.68 -15.74
C THR A 34 -6.93 -7.22 -15.26
N TYR A 35 -5.90 -8.04 -15.48
CA TYR A 35 -4.49 -7.65 -15.32
C TYR A 35 -3.91 -7.31 -16.69
N PRO A 36 -3.79 -6.02 -17.07
CA PRO A 36 -3.17 -5.64 -18.33
C PRO A 36 -1.68 -6.00 -18.31
N LEU A 37 -1.22 -6.69 -19.36
CA LEU A 37 0.20 -7.03 -19.50
C LEU A 37 1.06 -5.80 -19.83
N ASN A 38 2.38 -5.93 -19.65
CA ASN A 38 3.37 -4.88 -19.94
C ASN A 38 3.11 -3.58 -19.16
N GLN A 39 2.82 -3.71 -17.88
CA GLN A 39 2.72 -2.57 -16.97
C GLN A 39 4.10 -1.97 -16.71
N THR A 40 4.14 -0.69 -16.33
CA THR A 40 5.38 0.02 -16.01
C THR A 40 5.34 0.54 -14.57
N CYS A 41 6.47 1.08 -14.10
CA CYS A 41 6.52 1.81 -12.84
C CYS A 41 5.58 3.02 -12.88
N CYS A 42 5.02 3.42 -11.73
CA CYS A 42 4.24 4.67 -11.60
C CYS A 42 5.06 5.95 -11.83
N GLY A 43 6.40 5.88 -11.80
CA GLY A 43 7.28 7.04 -11.99
C GLY A 43 7.67 7.77 -10.70
N GLN A 44 7.10 7.43 -9.56
CA GLN A 44 7.39 8.09 -8.28
C GLN A 44 8.89 8.18 -7.94
N PRO A 45 9.73 7.13 -8.10
CA PRO A 45 11.15 7.23 -7.79
C PRO A 45 11.89 8.29 -8.60
N MET A 46 11.55 8.43 -9.89
CA MET A 46 12.14 9.44 -10.77
C MET A 46 11.71 10.85 -10.34
N ALA A 47 10.42 11.04 -10.10
CA ALA A 47 9.88 12.34 -9.68
C ALA A 47 10.46 12.78 -8.33
N ASN A 48 10.51 11.87 -7.34
CA ASN A 48 11.07 12.16 -6.02
C ASN A 48 12.58 12.46 -6.05
N ALA A 49 13.30 11.93 -7.05
CA ALA A 49 14.71 12.25 -7.28
C ALA A 49 14.94 13.54 -8.10
N GLY A 50 13.88 14.32 -8.39
CA GLY A 50 13.95 15.55 -9.18
C GLY A 50 13.94 15.36 -10.70
N PHE A 51 13.76 14.12 -11.19
CA PHE A 51 13.71 13.80 -12.61
C PHE A 51 12.28 13.68 -13.13
N GLU A 52 11.41 14.62 -12.83
CA GLU A 52 9.98 14.58 -13.19
C GLU A 52 9.73 14.39 -14.69
N LYS A 53 10.58 14.98 -15.55
CA LYS A 53 10.46 14.80 -17.01
C LYS A 53 10.56 13.34 -17.45
N GLN A 54 11.27 12.50 -16.68
CA GLN A 54 11.40 11.07 -16.96
C GLN A 54 10.16 10.28 -16.47
N ALA A 55 9.38 10.83 -15.55
CA ALA A 55 8.13 10.22 -15.09
C ALA A 55 6.99 10.42 -16.11
N ILE A 56 7.03 11.48 -16.93
CA ILE A 56 5.97 11.82 -17.89
C ILE A 56 5.67 10.65 -18.87
N PRO A 57 6.64 10.05 -19.57
CA PRO A 57 6.35 8.94 -20.47
C PRO A 57 5.76 7.70 -19.78
N LEU A 58 6.03 7.54 -18.47
CA LEU A 58 5.44 6.45 -17.67
C LEU A 58 3.98 6.77 -17.35
N ALA A 59 3.67 8.02 -17.02
CA ALA A 59 2.31 8.48 -16.79
C ALA A 59 1.45 8.39 -18.06
N GLU A 60 1.98 8.78 -19.22
CA GLU A 60 1.31 8.63 -20.52
C GLU A 60 0.96 7.16 -20.82
N LYS A 61 1.92 6.25 -20.64
CA LYS A 61 1.70 4.81 -20.83
C LYS A 61 0.70 4.24 -19.84
N PHE A 62 0.69 4.73 -18.61
CA PHE A 62 -0.26 4.32 -17.59
C PHE A 62 -1.68 4.76 -18.00
N GLU A 63 -1.84 6.03 -18.36
CA GLU A 63 -3.13 6.57 -18.81
C GLU A 63 -3.68 5.76 -19.99
N ASP A 64 -2.88 5.55 -21.04
CA ASP A 64 -3.29 4.77 -22.22
C ASP A 64 -3.70 3.34 -21.88
N LYS A 65 -3.06 2.74 -20.89
CA LYS A 65 -3.33 1.36 -20.49
C LYS A 65 -4.58 1.22 -19.63
N PHE A 66 -4.89 2.22 -18.79
CA PHE A 66 -5.92 2.10 -17.77
C PHE A 66 -7.15 2.98 -17.98
N LYS A 67 -7.15 3.92 -18.92
CA LYS A 67 -8.27 4.86 -19.16
C LYS A 67 -9.63 4.22 -19.40
N GLU A 68 -9.66 3.02 -19.99
CA GLU A 68 -10.91 2.30 -20.35
C GLU A 68 -11.53 1.50 -19.18
N PHE A 69 -10.89 1.46 -18.02
CA PHE A 69 -11.42 0.81 -16.84
C PHE A 69 -12.29 1.78 -16.03
N ASP A 70 -13.30 1.22 -15.33
CA ASP A 70 -14.12 2.00 -14.40
C ASP A 70 -13.33 2.35 -13.14
N TYR A 71 -12.50 1.40 -12.67
CA TYR A 71 -11.56 1.55 -11.55
C TYR A 71 -10.22 0.93 -11.88
N VAL A 72 -9.16 1.51 -11.31
CA VAL A 72 -7.83 0.91 -11.28
C VAL A 72 -7.49 0.61 -9.84
N VAL A 73 -7.24 -0.66 -9.51
CA VAL A 73 -6.95 -1.09 -8.14
C VAL A 73 -5.50 -1.52 -8.01
N ALA A 74 -4.81 -1.03 -6.98
CA ALA A 74 -3.40 -1.34 -6.74
C ALA A 74 -3.16 -1.70 -5.27
N PRO A 75 -2.32 -2.72 -4.94
CA PRO A 75 -1.90 -3.01 -3.58
C PRO A 75 -0.65 -2.19 -3.18
N SER A 76 -0.77 -0.87 -3.23
CA SER A 76 0.32 0.05 -2.84
C SER A 76 -0.21 1.47 -2.67
N VAL A 77 -0.28 1.93 -1.45
CA VAL A 77 -0.74 3.28 -1.13
C VAL A 77 0.17 4.36 -1.69
N SER A 78 1.49 4.16 -1.70
CA SER A 78 2.45 5.16 -2.21
C SER A 78 2.31 5.37 -3.71
N CYS A 79 2.17 4.31 -4.50
CA CYS A 79 1.96 4.42 -5.94
C CYS A 79 0.59 5.01 -6.27
N THR A 80 -0.46 4.59 -5.54
CA THR A 80 -1.82 5.13 -5.69
C THR A 80 -1.85 6.64 -5.41
N ALA A 81 -1.29 7.05 -4.29
CA ALA A 81 -1.20 8.47 -3.92
C ALA A 81 -0.41 9.28 -4.95
N PHE A 82 0.74 8.77 -5.40
CA PHE A 82 1.54 9.43 -6.43
C PHE A 82 0.76 9.65 -7.73
N ILE A 83 0.03 8.64 -8.21
CA ILE A 83 -0.78 8.75 -9.43
C ILE A 83 -1.93 9.75 -9.24
N LYS A 84 -2.69 9.63 -8.14
CA LYS A 84 -3.79 10.56 -7.83
C LYS A 84 -3.35 12.03 -7.82
N ILE A 85 -2.23 12.32 -7.18
CA ILE A 85 -1.81 13.69 -6.88
C ILE A 85 -0.97 14.30 -8.01
N ASN A 86 -0.06 13.49 -8.60
CA ASN A 86 0.96 14.05 -9.50
C ASN A 86 0.63 13.88 -10.98
N TYR A 87 -0.12 12.87 -11.41
CA TYR A 87 -0.41 12.67 -12.82
C TYR A 87 -1.18 13.82 -13.46
N PRO A 88 -2.20 14.45 -12.81
CA PRO A 88 -2.85 15.62 -13.40
C PRO A 88 -1.85 16.71 -13.81
N ARG A 89 -0.86 16.99 -12.94
CA ARG A 89 0.19 17.99 -13.21
C ARG A 89 1.21 17.50 -14.25
N LEU A 90 1.63 16.24 -14.17
CA LEU A 90 2.62 15.68 -15.11
C LEU A 90 2.09 15.60 -16.55
N LEU A 91 0.80 15.38 -16.73
CA LEU A 91 0.14 15.24 -18.03
C LEU A 91 -0.49 16.55 -18.53
N GLU A 92 -0.44 17.62 -17.74
CA GLU A 92 -1.03 18.91 -18.10
C GLU A 92 -0.54 19.41 -19.48
N GLY A 93 -1.51 19.74 -20.35
CA GLY A 93 -1.26 20.21 -21.72
C GLY A 93 -0.74 19.14 -22.69
N LYS A 94 -0.69 17.86 -22.29
CA LYS A 94 -0.21 16.74 -23.11
C LYS A 94 -1.28 15.68 -23.33
N HIS A 95 -1.87 15.19 -22.25
CA HIS A 95 -2.89 14.16 -22.24
C HIS A 95 -3.99 14.52 -21.24
N GLU A 96 -5.22 14.09 -21.54
CA GLU A 96 -6.28 14.06 -20.54
C GLU A 96 -5.93 13.01 -19.49
N CYS A 97 -5.93 13.41 -18.21
CA CYS A 97 -5.67 12.50 -17.10
C CYS A 97 -6.99 12.06 -16.48
N THR A 98 -7.43 10.86 -16.83
CA THR A 98 -8.68 10.27 -16.32
C THR A 98 -8.43 9.23 -15.25
N THR A 99 -7.23 8.64 -15.21
CA THR A 99 -6.90 7.55 -14.30
C THR A 99 -6.64 8.01 -12.87
N SER A 100 -6.28 9.28 -12.66
CA SER A 100 -6.07 9.86 -11.32
C SER A 100 -7.32 9.76 -10.42
N ASP A 101 -8.51 9.90 -11.01
CA ASP A 101 -9.78 9.82 -10.30
C ASP A 101 -10.28 8.38 -10.13
N LYS A 102 -9.75 7.46 -10.93
CA LYS A 102 -10.17 6.05 -10.97
C LYS A 102 -9.27 5.12 -10.16
N ILE A 103 -8.03 5.53 -9.87
CA ILE A 103 -7.10 4.70 -9.14
C ILE A 103 -7.41 4.71 -7.64
N MET A 104 -7.41 3.53 -7.04
CA MET A 104 -7.62 3.32 -5.62
C MET A 104 -6.65 2.28 -5.07
N ASP A 105 -6.23 2.47 -3.84
CA ASP A 105 -5.60 1.37 -3.10
C ASP A 105 -6.62 0.25 -2.87
N VAL A 106 -6.15 -0.99 -2.78
CA VAL A 106 -7.05 -2.14 -2.58
C VAL A 106 -7.90 -2.01 -1.32
N VAL A 107 -7.35 -1.43 -0.24
CA VAL A 107 -8.09 -1.19 1.00
C VAL A 107 -9.17 -0.14 0.79
N GLU A 108 -8.83 1.00 0.18
CA GLU A 108 -9.77 2.07 -0.17
C GLU A 108 -10.92 1.52 -1.02
N PHE A 109 -10.60 0.74 -2.05
CA PHE A 109 -11.58 0.16 -2.96
C PHE A 109 -12.52 -0.83 -2.27
N LEU A 110 -11.99 -1.74 -1.46
CA LEU A 110 -12.80 -2.72 -0.73
C LEU A 110 -13.70 -2.08 0.31
N HIS A 111 -13.20 -1.06 1.01
CA HIS A 111 -13.93 -0.38 2.08
C HIS A 111 -14.98 0.59 1.53
N ASP A 112 -14.61 1.48 0.60
CA ASP A 112 -15.45 2.61 0.20
C ASP A 112 -16.36 2.29 -0.99
N VAL A 113 -15.91 1.45 -1.95
CA VAL A 113 -16.64 1.13 -3.18
C VAL A 113 -17.40 -0.19 -3.03
N ILE A 114 -16.70 -1.27 -2.68
CA ILE A 114 -17.33 -2.60 -2.53
C ILE A 114 -18.13 -2.69 -1.23
N LYS A 115 -17.66 -1.99 -0.18
CA LYS A 115 -18.26 -1.97 1.15
C LYS A 115 -18.42 -3.39 1.71
N VAL A 116 -17.29 -4.11 1.71
CA VAL A 116 -17.24 -5.48 2.21
C VAL A 116 -17.66 -5.51 3.67
N ASP A 117 -18.69 -6.30 3.99
CA ASP A 117 -19.31 -6.43 5.31
C ASP A 117 -19.41 -7.89 5.80
N HIS A 118 -18.81 -8.82 5.09
CA HIS A 118 -18.80 -10.25 5.39
C HIS A 118 -17.38 -10.77 5.64
N PRO A 119 -17.22 -11.91 6.32
CA PRO A 119 -15.90 -12.47 6.65
C PRO A 119 -15.03 -12.68 5.42
N LEU A 120 -13.76 -12.29 5.56
CA LEU A 120 -12.70 -12.44 4.56
C LEU A 120 -11.63 -13.38 5.14
N GLY A 121 -11.55 -14.60 4.64
CA GLY A 121 -10.48 -15.54 4.99
C GLY A 121 -10.30 -15.83 6.49
N THR A 122 -9.20 -16.53 6.83
CA THR A 122 -8.85 -16.91 8.20
C THR A 122 -7.36 -16.66 8.45
N PHE A 123 -7.03 -15.94 9.50
CA PHE A 123 -5.64 -15.64 9.87
C PHE A 123 -5.50 -15.53 11.40
N PRO A 124 -5.40 -16.65 12.16
CA PRO A 124 -5.49 -16.68 13.62
C PRO A 124 -4.17 -16.26 14.27
N HIS A 125 -3.74 -15.02 14.05
CA HIS A 125 -2.47 -14.48 14.52
C HIS A 125 -2.62 -13.08 15.11
N LYS A 126 -1.67 -12.70 15.96
CA LYS A 126 -1.49 -11.34 16.45
C LYS A 126 -0.74 -10.50 15.43
N VAL A 127 -1.36 -9.45 14.95
CA VAL A 127 -0.85 -8.61 13.86
C VAL A 127 -0.76 -7.16 14.30
N SER A 128 0.43 -6.56 14.23
CA SER A 128 0.59 -5.13 14.49
C SER A 128 0.46 -4.33 13.19
N LEU A 129 -0.45 -3.36 13.18
CA LEU A 129 -0.78 -2.58 11.99
C LEU A 129 0.15 -1.37 11.82
N HIS A 130 0.84 -1.31 10.67
CA HIS A 130 1.55 -0.14 10.19
C HIS A 130 0.66 0.68 9.25
N ASN A 131 0.22 1.85 9.70
CA ASN A 131 -0.44 2.83 8.84
C ASN A 131 0.63 3.57 8.03
N SER A 132 0.71 3.34 6.73
CA SER A 132 1.63 4.05 5.85
C SER A 132 1.34 5.56 5.85
N CYS A 133 2.37 6.41 5.86
CA CYS A 133 2.19 7.86 5.84
C CYS A 133 1.41 8.37 4.62
N HIS A 134 1.61 7.78 3.41
CA HIS A 134 0.79 8.06 2.24
C HIS A 134 -0.67 7.60 2.44
N GLY A 135 -0.86 6.44 3.08
CA GLY A 135 -2.21 5.95 3.39
C GLY A 135 -2.96 6.88 4.33
N VAL A 136 -2.29 7.37 5.37
CA VAL A 136 -2.89 8.29 6.36
C VAL A 136 -3.16 9.66 5.76
N ARG A 137 -2.10 10.33 5.22
CA ARG A 137 -2.13 11.76 4.90
C ARG A 137 -2.59 12.10 3.48
N GLU A 138 -2.46 11.17 2.56
CA GLU A 138 -2.76 11.41 1.14
C GLU A 138 -4.02 10.67 0.66
N LEU A 139 -4.26 9.45 1.17
CA LEU A 139 -5.44 8.66 0.79
C LEU A 139 -6.54 8.60 1.85
N GLY A 140 -6.33 9.13 3.05
CA GLY A 140 -7.33 9.11 4.11
C GLY A 140 -7.78 7.70 4.50
N LEU A 141 -6.85 6.75 4.61
CA LEU A 141 -7.15 5.38 5.03
C LEU A 141 -7.31 5.25 6.55
N SER A 142 -6.77 6.18 7.30
CA SER A 142 -6.98 6.31 8.74
C SER A 142 -6.82 7.76 9.19
N SER A 143 -7.38 8.07 10.35
CA SER A 143 -7.22 9.38 10.98
C SER A 143 -5.76 9.62 11.38
N PRO A 144 -5.16 10.78 11.03
CA PRO A 144 -3.85 11.18 11.52
C PRO A 144 -3.94 11.65 12.98
N SER A 145 -2.87 11.43 13.75
CA SER A 145 -2.82 11.82 15.17
C SER A 145 -2.73 13.32 15.40
N GLU A 146 -2.29 14.08 14.40
CA GLU A 146 -2.20 15.54 14.41
C GLU A 146 -3.52 16.27 14.21
N GLU A 147 -4.56 15.58 13.76
CA GLU A 147 -5.89 16.13 13.51
C GLU A 147 -6.88 15.73 14.61
N HIS A 148 -7.70 16.70 15.07
CA HIS A 148 -8.74 16.45 16.06
C HIS A 148 -10.05 16.00 15.40
N VAL A 149 -9.99 14.85 14.72
CA VAL A 149 -11.15 14.20 14.06
C VAL A 149 -11.56 12.96 14.85
N THR A 150 -12.78 12.48 14.61
CA THR A 150 -13.21 11.17 15.16
C THR A 150 -12.29 10.08 14.62
N PRO A 151 -11.66 9.26 15.46
CA PRO A 151 -10.75 8.22 15.01
C PRO A 151 -11.44 7.21 14.10
N PHE A 152 -10.80 6.90 12.96
CA PHE A 152 -11.21 5.84 12.04
C PHE A 152 -9.99 5.14 11.43
N ASN A 153 -10.16 3.91 10.96
CA ASN A 153 -9.10 3.16 10.29
C ASN A 153 -9.70 2.08 9.36
N LYS A 154 -9.79 2.39 8.06
CA LYS A 154 -10.33 1.50 7.02
C LYS A 154 -9.57 0.18 6.91
N ILE A 155 -8.25 0.20 7.15
CA ILE A 155 -7.43 -1.02 7.12
C ILE A 155 -7.84 -1.95 8.27
N LYS A 156 -7.97 -1.39 9.47
CA LYS A 156 -8.39 -2.14 10.67
C LYS A 156 -9.80 -2.69 10.52
N ASP A 157 -10.71 -1.91 9.93
CA ASP A 157 -12.09 -2.32 9.70
C ASP A 157 -12.13 -3.57 8.81
N LEU A 158 -11.39 -3.60 7.70
CA LEU A 158 -11.29 -4.77 6.83
C LEU A 158 -10.57 -5.95 7.49
N LEU A 159 -9.48 -5.70 8.24
CA LEU A 159 -8.78 -6.76 8.96
C LEU A 159 -9.68 -7.43 10.01
N ASN A 160 -10.56 -6.67 10.67
CA ASN A 160 -11.49 -7.21 11.66
C ASN A 160 -12.56 -8.17 11.03
N LEU A 161 -12.68 -8.21 9.70
CA LEU A 161 -13.49 -9.19 8.99
C LEU A 161 -12.76 -10.53 8.78
N VAL A 162 -11.48 -10.63 9.12
CA VAL A 162 -10.69 -11.86 8.99
C VAL A 162 -10.83 -12.70 10.26
N GLU A 163 -11.20 -13.97 10.08
CA GLU A 163 -11.46 -14.87 11.22
C GLU A 163 -10.16 -15.16 12.01
N GLY A 164 -10.25 -15.03 13.34
CA GLY A 164 -9.17 -15.37 14.27
C GLY A 164 -8.06 -14.33 14.39
N ILE A 165 -8.08 -13.25 13.62
CA ILE A 165 -7.06 -12.19 13.70
C ILE A 165 -7.19 -11.39 15.00
N GLN A 166 -6.05 -10.98 15.54
CA GLN A 166 -5.99 -9.98 16.61
C GLN A 166 -5.16 -8.78 16.14
N VAL A 167 -5.83 -7.67 15.81
CA VAL A 167 -5.16 -6.44 15.34
C VAL A 167 -4.70 -5.61 16.53
N LEU A 168 -3.40 -5.33 16.57
CA LEU A 168 -2.71 -4.54 17.61
C LEU A 168 -2.19 -3.24 16.99
N GLU A 169 -2.25 -2.17 17.76
CA GLU A 169 -1.73 -0.87 17.36
C GLU A 169 -0.44 -0.55 18.13
N PRO A 170 0.65 -0.17 17.46
CA PRO A 170 1.86 0.26 18.13
C PRO A 170 1.69 1.67 18.70
N GLU A 171 2.53 2.04 19.66
CA GLU A 171 2.70 3.44 20.03
C GLU A 171 3.06 4.26 18.78
N ARG A 172 2.44 5.42 18.56
CA ARG A 172 2.57 6.28 17.38
C ARG A 172 2.26 5.52 16.07
N PRO A 173 1.01 5.13 15.85
CA PRO A 173 0.61 4.27 14.74
C PRO A 173 0.85 4.90 13.35
N ASP A 174 0.76 6.23 13.22
CA ASP A 174 0.91 7.02 12.01
C ASP A 174 2.35 7.54 11.76
N GLU A 175 3.33 7.14 12.59
CA GLU A 175 4.73 7.50 12.38
C GLU A 175 5.31 6.82 11.13
N CYS A 176 6.09 7.59 10.35
CA CYS A 176 6.73 7.09 9.13
C CYS A 176 7.72 5.95 9.41
N CYS A 177 7.77 4.96 8.50
CA CYS A 177 8.75 3.87 8.56
C CYS A 177 10.19 4.30 8.24
N GLY A 178 10.37 5.47 7.61
CA GLY A 178 11.68 6.00 7.24
C GLY A 178 12.19 5.58 5.85
N PHE A 179 11.41 4.85 5.03
CA PHE A 179 11.87 4.43 3.71
C PHE A 179 12.11 5.62 2.76
N GLY A 180 11.06 6.38 2.44
CA GLY A 180 11.12 7.60 1.60
C GLY A 180 11.77 7.43 0.22
N GLY A 181 11.95 6.20 -0.30
CA GLY A 181 12.59 5.95 -1.59
C GLY A 181 14.07 6.39 -1.59
N MET A 182 14.39 7.47 -2.30
CA MET A 182 15.74 8.05 -2.36
C MET A 182 16.27 8.45 -0.99
N PHE A 183 15.43 8.92 -0.09
CA PHE A 183 15.82 9.26 1.28
C PHE A 183 16.53 8.10 1.99
N SER A 184 16.11 6.86 1.77
CA SER A 184 16.78 5.68 2.38
C SER A 184 18.19 5.45 1.84
N VAL A 185 18.52 5.99 0.69
CA VAL A 185 19.86 5.91 0.07
C VAL A 185 20.73 7.10 0.47
N GLU A 186 20.18 8.30 0.38
CA GLU A 186 20.87 9.56 0.64
C GLU A 186 21.08 9.79 2.15
N GLU A 187 20.07 9.49 2.96
CA GLU A 187 20.07 9.68 4.41
C GLU A 187 20.00 8.32 5.16
N THR A 188 20.82 7.36 4.75
CA THR A 188 20.78 5.96 5.20
C THR A 188 20.77 5.82 6.73
N ALA A 189 21.57 6.64 7.44
CA ALA A 189 21.67 6.57 8.90
C ALA A 189 20.34 6.96 9.59
N VAL A 190 19.71 8.05 9.12
CA VAL A 190 18.43 8.54 9.65
C VAL A 190 17.31 7.57 9.30
N SER A 191 17.23 7.16 8.05
CA SER A 191 16.25 6.19 7.54
C SER A 191 16.31 4.88 8.33
N THR A 192 17.50 4.32 8.52
CA THR A 192 17.69 3.10 9.32
C THR A 192 17.24 3.29 10.78
N ARG A 193 17.53 4.44 11.39
CA ARG A 193 17.12 4.74 12.75
C ARG A 193 15.59 4.82 12.87
N MET A 194 14.93 5.52 11.95
CA MET A 194 13.47 5.60 11.90
C MET A 194 12.84 4.22 11.76
N GLY A 195 13.34 3.40 10.82
CA GLY A 195 12.86 2.03 10.61
C GLY A 195 13.02 1.16 11.85
N LEU A 196 14.16 1.25 12.55
CA LEU A 196 14.42 0.49 13.76
C LEU A 196 13.48 0.88 14.91
N GLU A 197 13.28 2.17 15.14
CA GLU A 197 12.34 2.66 16.16
C GLU A 197 10.91 2.17 15.85
N LYS A 198 10.50 2.24 14.58
CA LYS A 198 9.18 1.75 14.15
C LYS A 198 9.03 0.25 14.40
N VAL A 199 10.01 -0.57 14.00
CA VAL A 199 10.02 -2.02 14.25
C VAL A 199 9.93 -2.35 15.74
N ARG A 200 10.70 -1.65 16.57
CA ARG A 200 10.67 -1.86 18.03
C ARG A 200 9.30 -1.60 18.65
N ARG A 201 8.60 -0.54 18.20
CA ARG A 201 7.23 -0.25 18.65
C ARG A 201 6.23 -1.32 18.24
N HIS A 202 6.37 -1.86 17.04
CA HIS A 202 5.56 -2.99 16.60
C HIS A 202 5.81 -4.24 17.43
N ILE A 203 7.07 -4.57 17.70
CA ILE A 203 7.44 -5.73 18.53
C ILE A 203 6.93 -5.57 19.97
N ALA A 204 6.97 -4.36 20.52
CA ALA A 204 6.48 -4.07 21.87
C ALA A 204 4.98 -4.38 22.05
N THR A 205 4.21 -4.49 20.98
CA THR A 205 2.80 -4.94 21.04
C THR A 205 2.65 -6.43 21.32
N GLY A 206 3.70 -7.23 21.19
CA GLY A 206 3.64 -8.69 21.27
C GLY A 206 3.07 -9.35 20.02
N ALA A 207 3.09 -8.67 18.88
CA ALA A 207 2.60 -9.19 17.61
C ALA A 207 3.56 -10.22 16.99
N GLU A 208 2.99 -11.23 16.33
CA GLU A 208 3.71 -12.22 15.52
C GLU A 208 4.05 -11.68 14.12
N TYR A 209 3.19 -10.79 13.62
CA TYR A 209 3.31 -10.18 12.29
C TYR A 209 3.22 -8.66 12.36
N ILE A 210 3.98 -8.00 11.49
CA ILE A 210 3.78 -6.59 11.14
C ILE A 210 3.12 -6.54 9.76
N THR A 211 1.96 -5.88 9.67
CA THR A 211 1.25 -5.70 8.41
C THR A 211 1.10 -4.24 8.03
N GLY A 212 0.85 -3.97 6.76
CA GLY A 212 0.57 -2.64 6.24
C GLY A 212 0.18 -2.68 4.76
N PRO A 213 -0.34 -1.57 4.23
CA PRO A 213 -0.84 -1.49 2.85
C PRO A 213 0.25 -1.11 1.82
N ASP A 214 1.53 -1.08 2.22
CA ASP A 214 2.63 -0.71 1.31
C ASP A 214 3.82 -1.65 1.47
N SER A 215 4.12 -2.39 0.40
CA SER A 215 5.24 -3.34 0.37
C SER A 215 6.60 -2.66 0.56
N SER A 216 6.76 -1.40 0.16
CA SER A 216 8.00 -0.66 0.31
C SER A 216 8.33 -0.35 1.79
N CYS A 217 7.32 0.00 2.58
CA CYS A 217 7.44 0.18 4.02
C CYS A 217 7.82 -1.14 4.72
N LEU A 218 7.11 -2.23 4.37
CA LEU A 218 7.38 -3.55 4.93
C LEU A 218 8.77 -4.05 4.58
N MET A 219 9.21 -3.86 3.33
CA MET A 219 10.56 -4.19 2.86
C MET A 219 11.63 -3.47 3.68
N HIS A 220 11.47 -2.16 3.86
CA HIS A 220 12.42 -1.35 4.63
C HIS A 220 12.51 -1.81 6.08
N MET A 221 11.37 -1.93 6.77
CA MET A 221 11.32 -2.40 8.16
C MET A 221 11.90 -3.80 8.30
N GLN A 222 11.58 -4.72 7.39
CA GLN A 222 12.13 -6.08 7.37
C GLN A 222 13.65 -6.09 7.18
N GLY A 223 14.16 -5.26 6.25
CA GLY A 223 15.59 -5.11 6.01
C GLY A 223 16.34 -4.60 7.24
N VAL A 224 15.79 -3.57 7.89
CA VAL A 224 16.34 -3.01 9.14
C VAL A 224 16.30 -4.05 10.26
N ALA A 225 15.18 -4.75 10.44
CA ALA A 225 15.04 -5.81 11.45
C ALA A 225 16.10 -6.90 11.27
N ARG A 226 16.23 -7.44 10.05
CA ARG A 226 17.23 -8.47 9.71
C ARG A 226 18.66 -8.02 10.00
N LYS A 227 19.01 -6.77 9.62
CA LYS A 227 20.34 -6.20 9.87
C LYS A 227 20.66 -6.10 11.37
N GLN A 228 19.65 -5.97 12.21
CA GLN A 228 19.76 -5.90 13.68
C GLN A 228 19.61 -7.28 14.37
N GLY A 229 19.52 -8.37 13.61
CA GLY A 229 19.32 -9.71 14.14
C GLY A 229 17.94 -9.97 14.74
N ILE A 230 16.95 -9.12 14.43
CA ILE A 230 15.57 -9.31 14.88
C ILE A 230 14.89 -10.29 13.93
N THR A 231 14.49 -11.45 14.46
CA THR A 231 13.88 -12.56 13.71
C THR A 231 12.52 -12.99 14.23
N ASP A 232 12.09 -12.45 15.36
CA ASP A 232 10.92 -12.92 16.12
C ASP A 232 9.59 -12.37 15.58
N VAL A 233 9.64 -11.53 14.54
CA VAL A 233 8.46 -10.96 13.89
C VAL A 233 8.53 -11.15 12.38
N GLN A 234 7.38 -11.45 11.78
CA GLN A 234 7.24 -11.62 10.34
C GLN A 234 6.61 -10.38 9.71
N PHE A 235 6.79 -10.21 8.40
CA PHE A 235 6.23 -9.08 7.64
C PHE A 235 5.31 -9.61 6.55
N ILE A 236 4.08 -9.10 6.50
CA ILE A 236 3.05 -9.55 5.57
C ILE A 236 2.22 -8.36 5.10
N HIS A 237 1.87 -8.31 3.82
CA HIS A 237 1.04 -7.26 3.27
C HIS A 237 -0.44 -7.49 3.62
N VAL A 238 -1.21 -6.41 3.87
CA VAL A 238 -2.64 -6.48 4.21
C VAL A 238 -3.45 -7.33 3.22
N ALA A 239 -3.20 -7.19 1.92
CA ALA A 239 -3.89 -7.98 0.89
C ALA A 239 -3.68 -9.49 1.02
N GLN A 240 -2.53 -9.93 1.55
CA GLN A 240 -2.26 -11.36 1.79
C GLN A 240 -3.07 -11.88 2.99
N ILE A 241 -3.26 -11.06 4.01
CA ILE A 241 -4.10 -11.41 5.17
C ILE A 241 -5.56 -11.49 4.73
N LEU A 242 -6.05 -10.49 3.99
CA LEU A 242 -7.44 -10.47 3.49
C LEU A 242 -7.74 -11.63 2.54
N ALA A 243 -6.71 -12.17 1.86
CA ALA A 243 -6.84 -13.32 0.96
C ALA A 243 -6.46 -14.65 1.61
N ALA A 244 -6.17 -14.70 2.92
CA ALA A 244 -5.72 -15.90 3.59
C ALA A 244 -6.86 -16.94 3.71
N GLY A 245 -6.62 -18.13 3.18
CA GLY A 245 -7.61 -19.21 3.18
C GLY A 245 -8.59 -19.20 2.00
N LEU A 246 -8.40 -18.28 1.01
CA LEU A 246 -9.17 -18.25 -0.24
C LEU A 246 -8.64 -19.22 -1.29
#